data_b775352830287c5831d248e742ca86eb
#
_entry.id   b775352830287c5831d248e742ca86eb
#
_cell.length_a   1.000
_cell.length_b   1.000
_cell.length_c   1.000
_cell.angle_alpha   90.00
_cell.angle_beta   90.00
_cell.angle_gamma   90.00
#
_symmetry.space_group_name_H-M   'P 1'
#
loop_
_entity.id
_entity.type
_entity.pdbx_description
1 polymer ?
#
loop_
_entity_poly.entity_id
_entity_poly.type
_entity_poly.pdbx_seq_one_letter_code
_entity_poly.pdbx_strand_id
1 'polypeptide(L)'
;YRGRSWTAHKRKKMNSYGKEILMRIGQGYDVHRLVEGRKLILGGVEIPYEKGLLGHSDADVLLHAVMDALLGAAALGDIGQHFPDSDERYKGISSVELLKDVGKILQENGYLIENIDSTVIAQRPKLLPYRPQMAKNIADALGIEPDQVSVKATTEEGLGFTGTGEGISAQAIALLSSVADYAPEDRVGVISGGCGGCPGCKQQG
;
A
#
# COMPACT_ATOMS: atom_id res chain seq x y z
N TYR A 1 12.17 17.90 -40.87
CA TYR A 1 12.05 17.55 -39.46
C TYR A 1 13.13 16.51 -39.12
N ARG A 2 14.23 16.97 -38.52
CA ARG A 2 15.27 16.05 -37.99
C ARG A 2 14.82 15.57 -36.64
N GLY A 3 14.56 14.25 -36.51
CA GLY A 3 14.20 13.60 -35.27
C GLY A 3 15.31 13.76 -34.22
N ARG A 4 15.00 14.46 -33.15
CA ARG A 4 15.84 14.43 -31.93
C ARG A 4 15.59 13.09 -31.24
N SER A 5 16.61 12.25 -31.22
CA SER A 5 16.65 11.07 -30.38
C SER A 5 16.47 11.49 -28.92
N TRP A 6 15.37 11.10 -28.31
CA TRP A 6 15.16 11.18 -26.88
C TRP A 6 16.00 10.08 -26.23
N THR A 7 17.27 10.35 -25.96
CA THR A 7 18.01 9.58 -25.00
C THR A 7 17.52 9.97 -23.61
N ALA A 8 16.56 9.20 -23.10
CA ALA A 8 16.15 9.33 -21.70
C ALA A 8 17.38 9.10 -20.82
N HIS A 9 17.94 10.17 -20.28
CA HIS A 9 18.88 10.07 -19.18
C HIS A 9 18.08 9.54 -17.99
N LYS A 10 18.09 8.22 -17.80
CA LYS A 10 17.64 7.59 -16.57
C LYS A 10 18.52 8.14 -15.45
N ARG A 11 18.02 9.11 -14.71
CA ARG A 11 18.61 9.46 -13.42
C ARG A 11 18.42 8.24 -12.52
N LYS A 12 19.48 7.46 -12.35
CA LYS A 12 19.50 6.38 -11.38
C LYS A 12 19.51 7.00 -10.01
N LYS A 13 18.50 6.67 -9.18
CA LYS A 13 18.53 7.03 -7.77
C LYS A 13 19.54 6.08 -7.12
N MET A 14 20.67 6.63 -6.67
CA MET A 14 21.74 5.89 -6.02
C MET A 14 21.59 6.08 -4.51
N ASN A 15 21.81 5.03 -3.74
CA ASN A 15 21.92 5.14 -2.28
C ASN A 15 23.27 5.72 -1.85
N SER A 16 23.51 5.88 -0.54
CA SER A 16 24.77 6.37 0.03
C SER A 16 25.99 5.50 -0.29
N TYR A 17 25.78 4.26 -0.75
CA TYR A 17 26.81 3.29 -1.13
C TYR A 17 27.04 3.20 -2.64
N GLY A 18 26.39 4.08 -3.43
CA GLY A 18 26.53 4.07 -4.89
C GLY A 18 25.73 2.97 -5.60
N LYS A 19 24.82 2.27 -4.90
CA LYS A 19 23.98 1.21 -5.44
C LYS A 19 22.68 1.76 -6.03
N GLU A 20 22.21 1.19 -7.12
CA GLU A 20 20.94 1.56 -7.74
C GLU A 20 19.77 1.08 -6.89
N ILE A 21 18.87 2.00 -6.49
CA ILE A 21 17.63 1.68 -5.75
C ILE A 21 16.57 1.23 -6.75
N LEU A 22 16.04 0.04 -6.58
CA LEU A 22 14.95 -0.50 -7.39
C LEU A 22 13.60 -0.13 -6.75
N MET A 23 12.91 0.85 -7.36
CA MET A 23 11.57 1.25 -6.96
C MET A 23 10.52 0.34 -7.57
N ARG A 24 9.51 -0.01 -6.76
CA ARG A 24 8.33 -0.81 -7.16
C ARG A 24 7.08 0.03 -6.96
N ILE A 25 6.19 0.00 -7.95
CA ILE A 25 4.92 0.73 -7.90
C ILE A 25 3.76 -0.26 -7.95
N GLY A 26 2.74 -0.01 -7.15
CA GLY A 26 1.47 -0.73 -7.19
C GLY A 26 0.30 0.24 -7.21
N GLN A 27 -0.80 -0.22 -7.78
CA GLN A 27 -2.07 0.50 -7.86
C GLN A 27 -3.16 -0.36 -7.24
N GLY A 28 -4.00 0.24 -6.41
CA GLY A 28 -5.20 -0.38 -5.86
C GLY A 28 -6.45 0.42 -6.23
N TYR A 29 -7.54 -0.28 -6.39
CA TYR A 29 -8.87 0.28 -6.61
C TYR A 29 -9.89 -0.56 -5.87
N ASP A 30 -10.78 0.11 -5.13
CA ASP A 30 -11.91 -0.55 -4.49
C ASP A 30 -13.18 0.30 -4.59
N VAL A 31 -14.33 -0.35 -4.44
CA VAL A 31 -15.66 0.28 -4.51
C VAL A 31 -16.63 -0.43 -3.59
N HIS A 32 -17.37 0.36 -2.83
CA HIS A 32 -18.44 -0.15 -1.96
C HIS A 32 -19.74 0.63 -2.15
N ARG A 33 -20.87 -0.10 -2.07
CA ARG A 33 -22.21 0.47 -2.14
C ARG A 33 -22.55 1.21 -0.86
N LEU A 34 -23.20 2.37 -0.98
CA LEU A 34 -23.79 3.10 0.15
C LEU A 34 -25.15 2.52 0.52
N VAL A 35 -25.32 2.18 1.80
CA VAL A 35 -26.56 1.63 2.37
C VAL A 35 -26.92 2.32 3.68
N GLU A 36 -28.20 2.33 4.04
CA GLU A 36 -28.67 2.79 5.33
C GLU A 36 -28.29 1.83 6.46
N GLY A 37 -28.26 2.33 7.70
CA GLY A 37 -28.03 1.52 8.90
C GLY A 37 -26.60 1.07 9.15
N ARG A 38 -25.63 1.55 8.35
CA ARG A 38 -24.19 1.36 8.58
C ARG A 38 -23.49 2.69 8.83
N LYS A 39 -22.41 2.64 9.62
CA LYS A 39 -21.51 3.78 9.79
C LYS A 39 -20.69 3.97 8.53
N LEU A 40 -20.40 5.22 8.17
CA LEU A 40 -19.44 5.54 7.12
C LEU A 40 -18.04 5.64 7.75
N ILE A 41 -17.17 4.71 7.41
CA ILE A 41 -15.76 4.68 7.85
C ILE A 41 -14.86 4.82 6.63
N LEU A 42 -13.97 5.80 6.64
CA LEU A 42 -12.99 6.05 5.58
C LEU A 42 -11.65 6.44 6.20
N GLY A 43 -10.58 5.74 5.83
CA GLY A 43 -9.26 5.94 6.41
C GLY A 43 -9.22 5.74 7.93
N GLY A 44 -10.04 4.81 8.46
CA GLY A 44 -10.21 4.59 9.89
C GLY A 44 -10.92 5.72 10.63
N VAL A 45 -11.59 6.64 9.92
CA VAL A 45 -12.33 7.76 10.52
C VAL A 45 -13.83 7.53 10.33
N GLU A 46 -14.60 7.51 11.43
CA GLU A 46 -16.04 7.51 11.38
C GLU A 46 -16.54 8.92 10.97
N ILE A 47 -17.25 8.99 9.85
CA ILE A 47 -17.74 10.23 9.27
C ILE A 47 -19.25 10.32 9.49
N PRO A 48 -19.77 11.38 10.12
CA PRO A 48 -21.21 11.58 10.27
C PRO A 48 -21.90 11.67 8.91
N TYR A 49 -22.66 10.63 8.58
CA TYR A 49 -23.46 10.55 7.36
C TYR A 49 -24.61 9.57 7.54
N GLU A 50 -25.69 9.75 6.79
CA GLU A 50 -26.90 8.95 6.88
C GLU A 50 -26.75 7.51 6.38
N LYS A 51 -25.72 7.27 5.54
CA LYS A 51 -25.41 5.98 4.94
C LYS A 51 -23.97 5.59 5.26
N GLY A 52 -23.71 4.29 5.27
CA GLY A 52 -22.35 3.75 5.33
C GLY A 52 -22.11 2.74 4.23
N LEU A 53 -20.89 2.25 4.13
CA LEU A 53 -20.48 1.32 3.07
C LEU A 53 -20.84 -0.12 3.43
N LEU A 54 -21.30 -0.88 2.44
CA LEU A 54 -21.64 -2.30 2.55
C LEU A 54 -20.40 -3.14 2.26
N GLY A 55 -20.01 -4.01 3.18
CA GLY A 55 -18.93 -4.98 3.02
C GLY A 55 -18.87 -5.95 4.18
N HIS A 56 -17.96 -6.93 4.10
CA HIS A 56 -17.77 -7.96 5.12
C HIS A 56 -17.10 -7.42 6.38
N SER A 57 -16.07 -6.57 6.22
CA SER A 57 -15.39 -5.81 7.28
C SER A 57 -16.15 -4.53 7.65
N ASP A 58 -15.47 -3.51 8.12
CA ASP A 58 -16.02 -2.14 8.25
C ASP A 58 -16.23 -1.44 6.89
N ALA A 59 -15.83 -2.09 5.79
CA ALA A 59 -15.96 -1.63 4.40
C ALA A 59 -15.24 -0.29 4.12
N ASP A 60 -14.10 -0.06 4.74
CA ASP A 60 -13.27 1.13 4.49
C ASP A 60 -12.61 1.04 3.12
N VAL A 61 -13.30 1.54 2.10
CA VAL A 61 -12.87 1.50 0.71
C VAL A 61 -11.51 2.17 0.46
N LEU A 62 -11.15 3.19 1.27
CA LEU A 62 -9.85 3.84 1.16
C LEU A 62 -8.72 2.93 1.61
N LEU A 63 -8.88 2.29 2.78
CA LEU A 63 -7.87 1.37 3.30
C LEU A 63 -7.75 0.12 2.44
N HIS A 64 -8.84 -0.39 1.87
CA HIS A 64 -8.80 -1.52 0.93
C HIS A 64 -7.96 -1.17 -0.32
N ALA A 65 -8.21 -0.02 -0.94
CA ALA A 65 -7.41 0.43 -2.09
C ALA A 65 -5.93 0.62 -1.74
N VAL A 66 -5.63 1.15 -0.53
CA VAL A 66 -4.24 1.31 -0.05
C VAL A 66 -3.57 -0.05 0.13
N MET A 67 -4.24 -1.02 0.76
CA MET A 67 -3.71 -2.37 0.96
C MET A 67 -3.43 -3.08 -0.36
N ASP A 68 -4.33 -2.99 -1.33
CA ASP A 68 -4.12 -3.56 -2.67
C ASP A 68 -2.96 -2.90 -3.42
N ALA A 69 -2.80 -1.58 -3.29
CA ALA A 69 -1.65 -0.89 -3.88
C ALA A 69 -0.33 -1.38 -3.28
N LEU A 70 -0.28 -1.57 -1.96
CA LEU A 70 0.91 -2.05 -1.24
C LEU A 70 1.26 -3.51 -1.61
N LEU A 71 0.28 -4.41 -1.54
CA LEU A 71 0.46 -5.82 -1.89
C LEU A 71 0.83 -5.99 -3.37
N GLY A 72 0.16 -5.23 -4.26
CA GLY A 72 0.46 -5.24 -5.70
C GLY A 72 1.87 -4.74 -6.01
N ALA A 73 2.36 -3.68 -5.33
CA ALA A 73 3.74 -3.20 -5.48
C ALA A 73 4.76 -4.26 -5.09
N ALA A 74 4.46 -5.04 -4.04
CA ALA A 74 5.29 -6.16 -3.59
C ALA A 74 5.16 -7.43 -4.45
N ALA A 75 4.20 -7.49 -5.37
CA ALA A 75 3.79 -8.69 -6.13
C ALA A 75 3.31 -9.83 -5.21
N LEU A 76 2.58 -9.50 -4.16
CA LEU A 76 2.04 -10.43 -3.16
C LEU A 76 0.52 -10.68 -3.33
N GLY A 77 -0.07 -10.31 -4.47
CA GLY A 77 -1.49 -10.48 -4.76
C GLY A 77 -2.34 -9.33 -4.25
N ASP A 78 -3.50 -9.63 -3.67
CA ASP A 78 -4.52 -8.70 -3.24
C ASP A 78 -5.03 -9.02 -1.82
N ILE A 79 -5.87 -8.13 -1.26
CA ILE A 79 -6.44 -8.31 0.08
C ILE A 79 -7.32 -9.56 0.18
N GLY A 80 -8.00 -9.97 -0.90
CA GLY A 80 -8.87 -11.13 -0.91
C GLY A 80 -8.11 -12.44 -0.70
N GLN A 81 -6.84 -12.51 -1.13
CA GLN A 81 -5.99 -13.67 -0.90
C GLN A 81 -5.50 -13.77 0.57
N HIS A 82 -5.24 -12.62 1.20
CA HIS A 82 -4.73 -12.56 2.57
C HIS A 82 -5.84 -12.58 3.62
N PHE A 83 -6.99 -11.98 3.31
CA PHE A 83 -8.12 -11.79 4.23
C PHE A 83 -9.44 -12.18 3.56
N PRO A 84 -9.65 -13.47 3.25
CA PRO A 84 -10.83 -13.90 2.49
C PRO A 84 -12.13 -13.66 3.25
N ASP A 85 -13.15 -13.17 2.56
CA ASP A 85 -14.50 -12.93 3.09
C ASP A 85 -15.18 -14.19 3.66
N SER A 86 -14.70 -15.37 3.27
CA SER A 86 -15.18 -16.65 3.79
C SER A 86 -14.69 -16.95 5.22
N ASP A 87 -13.73 -16.21 5.73
CA ASP A 87 -13.18 -16.41 7.07
C ASP A 87 -13.90 -15.50 8.08
N GLU A 88 -14.67 -16.11 8.98
CA GLU A 88 -15.43 -15.40 10.02
C GLU A 88 -14.56 -14.54 10.95
N ARG A 89 -13.24 -14.75 11.02
CA ARG A 89 -12.31 -13.92 11.80
C ARG A 89 -12.29 -12.46 11.32
N TYR A 90 -12.59 -12.23 10.04
CA TYR A 90 -12.55 -10.90 9.44
C TYR A 90 -13.91 -10.22 9.39
N LYS A 91 -14.96 -10.87 9.86
CA LYS A 91 -16.31 -10.29 9.89
C LYS A 91 -16.40 -9.10 10.85
N GLY A 92 -16.71 -7.94 10.29
CA GLY A 92 -16.81 -6.68 11.04
C GLY A 92 -15.48 -6.16 11.59
N ILE A 93 -14.35 -6.74 11.18
CA ILE A 93 -13.02 -6.26 11.60
C ILE A 93 -12.77 -4.85 11.08
N SER A 94 -12.00 -4.07 11.84
CA SER A 94 -11.51 -2.77 11.37
C SER A 94 -10.45 -2.95 10.28
N SER A 95 -10.62 -2.27 9.15
CA SER A 95 -9.63 -2.27 8.07
C SER A 95 -8.29 -1.65 8.49
N VAL A 96 -8.24 -0.87 9.57
CA VAL A 96 -6.99 -0.39 10.18
C VAL A 96 -6.15 -1.56 10.71
N GLU A 97 -6.79 -2.57 11.31
CA GLU A 97 -6.06 -3.76 11.79
C GLU A 97 -5.55 -4.60 10.62
N LEU A 98 -6.35 -4.75 9.54
CA LEU A 98 -5.90 -5.41 8.32
C LEU A 98 -4.71 -4.68 7.68
N LEU A 99 -4.73 -3.33 7.68
CA LEU A 99 -3.64 -2.52 7.16
C LEU A 99 -2.34 -2.71 7.96
N LYS A 100 -2.43 -2.84 9.30
CA LYS A 100 -1.27 -3.19 10.14
C LYS A 100 -0.67 -4.54 9.77
N ASP A 101 -1.53 -5.52 9.48
CA ASP A 101 -1.06 -6.85 9.07
C ASP A 101 -0.42 -6.82 7.68
N VAL A 102 -0.94 -6.02 6.73
CA VAL A 102 -0.27 -5.77 5.44
C VAL A 102 1.11 -5.13 5.66
N GLY A 103 1.22 -4.16 6.58
CA GLY A 103 2.51 -3.56 6.96
C GLY A 103 3.53 -4.60 7.44
N LYS A 104 3.10 -5.55 8.28
CA LYS A 104 3.95 -6.68 8.74
C LYS A 104 4.37 -7.59 7.56
N ILE A 105 3.41 -7.94 6.69
CA ILE A 105 3.70 -8.77 5.50
C ILE A 105 4.76 -8.10 4.63
N LEU A 106 4.68 -6.79 4.39
CA LEU A 106 5.70 -6.07 3.62
C LEU A 106 7.06 -6.10 4.31
N GLN A 107 7.10 -5.85 5.62
CA GLN A 107 8.33 -5.87 6.41
C GLN A 107 9.00 -7.25 6.40
N GLU A 108 8.23 -8.32 6.57
CA GLU A 108 8.71 -9.72 6.52
C GLU A 108 9.27 -10.08 5.14
N ASN A 109 8.75 -9.47 4.07
CA ASN A 109 9.25 -9.63 2.70
C ASN A 109 10.36 -8.62 2.33
N GLY A 110 10.83 -7.82 3.29
CA GLY A 110 11.97 -6.92 3.13
C GLY A 110 11.66 -5.67 2.29
N TYR A 111 10.41 -5.21 2.30
CA TYR A 111 10.00 -3.97 1.62
C TYR A 111 9.90 -2.79 2.58
N LEU A 112 10.22 -1.61 2.07
CA LEU A 112 10.04 -0.31 2.71
C LEU A 112 9.01 0.50 1.92
N ILE A 113 8.12 1.19 2.62
CA ILE A 113 7.12 2.08 2.02
C ILE A 113 7.77 3.45 1.84
N GLU A 114 7.90 3.90 0.60
CA GLU A 114 8.45 5.22 0.27
C GLU A 114 7.39 6.31 0.34
N ASN A 115 6.23 6.07 -0.31
CA ASN A 115 5.05 6.93 -0.17
C ASN A 115 3.77 6.23 -0.65
N ILE A 116 2.64 6.80 -0.22
CA ILE A 116 1.29 6.41 -0.64
C ILE A 116 0.55 7.66 -1.10
N ASP A 117 -0.06 7.61 -2.28
CA ASP A 117 -0.96 8.64 -2.79
C ASP A 117 -2.33 8.01 -3.08
N SER A 118 -3.39 8.60 -2.53
CA SER A 118 -4.74 8.06 -2.64
C SER A 118 -5.78 9.12 -2.95
N THR A 119 -6.88 8.70 -3.59
CA THR A 119 -8.01 9.57 -3.92
C THR A 119 -9.31 8.84 -3.64
N VAL A 120 -10.14 9.42 -2.79
CA VAL A 120 -11.52 8.98 -2.56
C VAL A 120 -12.44 9.71 -3.52
N ILE A 121 -13.29 8.97 -4.22
CA ILE A 121 -14.29 9.48 -5.14
C ILE A 121 -15.66 9.34 -4.50
N ALA A 122 -16.23 10.47 -4.06
CA ALA A 122 -17.50 10.51 -3.33
C ALA A 122 -18.24 11.81 -3.57
N GLN A 123 -19.50 11.74 -3.96
CA GLN A 123 -20.34 12.95 -4.12
C GLN A 123 -20.64 13.62 -2.79
N ARG A 124 -20.88 12.82 -1.76
CA ARG A 124 -21.14 13.24 -0.37
C ARG A 124 -20.65 12.15 0.60
N PRO A 125 -20.35 12.51 1.87
CA PRO A 125 -20.23 13.85 2.44
C PRO A 125 -18.95 14.57 1.98
N LYS A 126 -18.76 15.86 2.39
CA LYS A 126 -17.50 16.57 2.18
C LYS A 126 -16.39 15.98 3.04
N LEU A 127 -15.34 15.47 2.42
CA LEU A 127 -14.26 14.74 3.10
C LEU A 127 -13.08 15.63 3.54
N LEU A 128 -13.01 16.89 3.08
CA LEU A 128 -11.90 17.80 3.35
C LEU A 128 -11.50 17.88 4.84
N PRO A 129 -12.42 17.99 5.81
CA PRO A 129 -12.04 18.10 7.23
C PRO A 129 -11.42 16.83 7.81
N TYR A 130 -11.68 15.66 7.22
CA TYR A 130 -11.29 14.35 7.73
C TYR A 130 -9.98 13.82 7.14
N ARG A 131 -9.55 14.34 5.97
CA ARG A 131 -8.36 13.88 5.25
C ARG A 131 -7.07 13.87 6.08
N PRO A 132 -6.77 14.91 6.91
CA PRO A 132 -5.55 14.87 7.72
C PRO A 132 -5.55 13.70 8.72
N GLN A 133 -6.71 13.39 9.32
CA GLN A 133 -6.81 12.26 10.26
C GLN A 133 -6.72 10.92 9.53
N MET A 134 -7.30 10.79 8.32
CA MET A 134 -7.17 9.58 7.49
C MET A 134 -5.69 9.31 7.16
N ALA A 135 -4.96 10.35 6.70
CA ALA A 135 -3.54 10.22 6.39
C ALA A 135 -2.72 9.81 7.63
N LYS A 136 -3.02 10.42 8.78
CA LYS A 136 -2.38 10.08 10.05
C LYS A 136 -2.66 8.62 10.46
N ASN A 137 -3.90 8.15 10.35
CA ASN A 137 -4.28 6.78 10.70
C ASN A 137 -3.54 5.75 9.82
N ILE A 138 -3.42 6.04 8.51
CA ILE A 138 -2.66 5.20 7.58
C ILE A 138 -1.18 5.16 7.97
N ALA A 139 -0.58 6.33 8.23
CA ALA A 139 0.82 6.43 8.62
C ALA A 139 1.10 5.70 9.94
N ASP A 140 0.26 5.92 10.96
CA ASP A 140 0.36 5.26 12.27
C ASP A 140 0.23 3.71 12.14
N ALA A 141 -0.71 3.24 11.31
CA ALA A 141 -0.94 1.81 11.10
C ALA A 141 0.24 1.12 10.42
N LEU A 142 0.93 1.81 9.51
CA LEU A 142 2.06 1.29 8.74
C LEU A 142 3.42 1.60 9.37
N GLY A 143 3.47 2.40 10.43
CA GLY A 143 4.72 2.81 11.09
C GLY A 143 5.60 3.69 10.20
N ILE A 144 4.99 4.57 9.40
CA ILE A 144 5.67 5.53 8.50
C ILE A 144 5.33 6.98 8.90
N GLU A 145 6.05 7.95 8.33
CA GLU A 145 5.80 9.34 8.63
C GLU A 145 4.55 9.87 7.89
N PRO A 146 3.77 10.79 8.50
CA PRO A 146 2.56 11.33 7.89
C PRO A 146 2.79 12.04 6.54
N ASP A 147 3.96 12.58 6.28
CA ASP A 147 4.32 13.23 5.00
C ASP A 147 4.53 12.24 3.85
N GLN A 148 4.64 10.93 4.16
CA GLN A 148 4.66 9.87 3.15
C GLN A 148 3.25 9.47 2.67
N VAL A 149 2.17 10.01 3.28
CA VAL A 149 0.79 9.65 2.96
C VAL A 149 -0.01 10.84 2.48
N SER A 150 -0.52 10.77 1.26
CA SER A 150 -1.42 11.75 0.67
C SER A 150 -2.82 11.18 0.53
N VAL A 151 -3.83 11.87 1.11
CA VAL A 151 -5.25 11.56 0.92
C VAL A 151 -5.94 12.72 0.24
N LYS A 152 -6.44 12.49 -0.95
CA LYS A 152 -7.23 13.43 -1.74
C LYS A 152 -8.68 12.97 -1.83
N ALA A 153 -9.58 13.86 -2.18
CA ALA A 153 -10.97 13.55 -2.44
C ALA A 153 -11.49 14.36 -3.61
N THR A 154 -12.35 13.77 -4.42
CA THR A 154 -13.00 14.42 -5.55
C THR A 154 -14.46 13.96 -5.67
N THR A 155 -15.26 14.73 -6.42
CA THR A 155 -16.58 14.30 -6.90
C THR A 155 -16.46 13.87 -8.37
N GLU A 156 -17.50 13.21 -8.88
CA GLU A 156 -17.67 13.00 -10.34
C GLU A 156 -18.75 13.90 -10.95
N GLU A 157 -19.01 15.03 -10.29
CA GLU A 157 -19.93 16.09 -10.78
C GLU A 157 -21.34 15.55 -11.14
N GLY A 158 -21.81 14.56 -10.35
CA GLY A 158 -23.12 13.93 -10.58
C GLY A 158 -23.09 12.78 -11.59
N LEU A 159 -21.95 12.42 -12.16
CA LEU A 159 -21.82 11.34 -13.14
C LEU A 159 -21.51 10.00 -12.45
N GLY A 160 -22.01 8.92 -13.07
CA GLY A 160 -21.76 7.56 -12.61
C GLY A 160 -22.33 7.26 -11.22
N PHE A 161 -22.04 6.07 -10.70
CA PHE A 161 -22.59 5.57 -9.42
C PHE A 161 -22.07 6.34 -8.20
N THR A 162 -20.87 6.90 -8.27
CA THR A 162 -20.33 7.76 -7.20
C THR A 162 -21.00 9.13 -7.24
N GLY A 163 -21.21 9.69 -8.44
CA GLY A 163 -21.88 10.96 -8.62
C GLY A 163 -23.38 10.94 -8.27
N THR A 164 -24.06 9.81 -8.45
CA THR A 164 -25.45 9.62 -8.02
C THR A 164 -25.57 9.25 -6.53
N GLY A 165 -24.45 8.97 -5.85
CA GLY A 165 -24.44 8.61 -4.44
C GLY A 165 -24.89 7.18 -4.15
N GLU A 166 -24.73 6.28 -5.12
CA GLU A 166 -24.98 4.84 -4.95
C GLU A 166 -23.83 4.11 -4.27
N GLY A 167 -22.61 4.67 -4.36
CA GLY A 167 -21.41 4.11 -3.77
C GLY A 167 -20.28 5.13 -3.63
N ILE A 168 -19.20 4.70 -3.00
CA ILE A 168 -17.93 5.41 -2.92
C ILE A 168 -16.87 4.50 -3.48
N SER A 169 -15.94 5.04 -4.27
CA SER A 169 -14.74 4.33 -4.70
C SER A 169 -13.48 5.04 -4.22
N ALA A 170 -12.38 4.29 -4.18
CA ALA A 170 -11.07 4.83 -3.88
C ALA A 170 -10.01 4.24 -4.81
N GLN A 171 -9.01 5.03 -5.08
CA GLN A 171 -7.80 4.62 -5.79
C GLN A 171 -6.59 4.95 -4.94
N ALA A 172 -5.58 4.09 -4.99
CA ALA A 172 -4.31 4.34 -4.33
C ALA A 172 -3.15 3.92 -5.23
N ILE A 173 -2.03 4.59 -5.06
CA ILE A 173 -0.73 4.22 -5.62
C ILE A 173 0.24 4.16 -4.47
N ALA A 174 1.03 3.08 -4.40
CA ALA A 174 2.10 2.91 -3.44
C ALA A 174 3.44 2.78 -4.15
N LEU A 175 4.47 3.36 -3.58
CA LEU A 175 5.85 3.23 -4.00
C LEU A 175 6.62 2.50 -2.90
N LEU A 176 7.26 1.39 -3.26
CA LEU A 176 8.10 0.59 -2.38
C LEU A 176 9.55 0.57 -2.85
N SER A 177 10.47 0.40 -1.90
CA SER A 177 11.86 0.00 -2.14
C SER A 177 12.18 -1.27 -1.35
N SER A 178 13.35 -1.87 -1.60
CA SER A 178 13.80 -3.04 -0.84
C SER A 178 14.80 -2.66 0.23
N VAL A 179 14.73 -3.28 1.41
CA VAL A 179 15.75 -3.16 2.46
C VAL A 179 17.14 -3.52 1.92
N ALA A 180 17.22 -4.50 1.00
CA ALA A 180 18.47 -4.89 0.36
C ALA A 180 19.13 -3.76 -0.46
N ASP A 181 18.35 -2.79 -0.94
CA ASP A 181 18.88 -1.64 -1.69
C ASP A 181 19.67 -0.68 -0.80
N TYR A 182 19.46 -0.73 0.53
CA TYR A 182 20.13 0.12 1.52
C TYR A 182 21.23 -0.60 2.30
N ALA A 183 21.36 -1.94 2.13
CA ALA A 183 22.39 -2.72 2.81
C ALA A 183 23.78 -2.48 2.19
N PRO A 184 24.86 -2.32 3.00
CA PRO A 184 26.23 -2.34 2.52
C PRO A 184 26.54 -3.66 1.79
N GLU A 185 27.37 -3.62 0.75
CA GLU A 185 27.72 -4.80 -0.05
C GLU A 185 28.36 -5.93 0.78
N ASP A 186 29.06 -5.57 1.85
CA ASP A 186 29.76 -6.51 2.76
C ASP A 186 28.79 -7.43 3.56
N ARG A 187 27.49 -7.15 3.56
CA ARG A 187 26.47 -8.00 4.21
C ARG A 187 25.70 -8.91 3.25
N VAL A 188 25.92 -8.79 1.96
CA VAL A 188 25.52 -9.82 1.01
C VAL A 188 26.60 -10.91 1.09
N GLY A 189 26.62 -11.60 2.22
CA GLY A 189 27.51 -12.72 2.44
C GLY A 189 27.28 -13.73 1.34
N VAL A 190 28.25 -13.86 0.47
CA VAL A 190 28.47 -15.02 -0.36
C VAL A 190 28.32 -16.24 0.52
N ILE A 191 27.16 -16.91 0.46
CA ILE A 191 27.09 -18.33 0.79
C ILE A 191 27.74 -19.04 -0.38
N SER A 192 29.03 -18.74 -0.63
CA SER A 192 29.89 -19.64 -1.36
C SER A 192 30.18 -20.78 -0.38
N GLY A 193 29.50 -21.90 -0.58
CA GLY A 193 29.88 -23.17 0.04
C GLY A 193 31.32 -23.50 -0.33
N GLY A 194 32.23 -22.97 0.45
CA GLY A 194 33.61 -23.35 0.49
C GLY A 194 33.93 -23.83 1.88
N CYS A 195 34.02 -25.12 2.06
CA CYS A 195 34.56 -25.75 3.26
C CYS A 195 36.04 -25.34 3.42
N GLY A 196 36.25 -24.11 3.90
CA GLY A 196 37.57 -23.58 4.19
C GLY A 196 37.89 -23.75 5.67
N GLY A 197 38.57 -24.84 6.05
CA GLY A 197 39.18 -24.95 7.38
C GLY A 197 38.72 -26.11 8.23
N CYS A 198 38.67 -27.31 7.68
CA CYS A 198 38.74 -28.53 8.50
C CYS A 198 40.21 -28.90 8.72
N PRO A 199 40.78 -28.85 9.95
CA PRO A 199 42.14 -29.31 10.22
C PRO A 199 42.19 -30.82 10.25
N GLY A 200 41.97 -31.52 9.13
CA GLY A 200 41.92 -32.96 9.04
C GLY A 200 42.02 -33.57 7.65
N CYS A 201 41.94 -32.82 6.56
CA CYS A 201 42.18 -33.34 5.22
C CYS A 201 43.68 -33.36 4.93
N LYS A 202 44.39 -34.42 5.35
CA LYS A 202 45.68 -34.77 4.85
C LYS A 202 45.52 -35.29 3.44
N GLN A 203 46.23 -34.66 2.48
CA GLN A 203 46.45 -35.16 1.14
C GLN A 203 47.11 -36.56 1.25
N GLN A 204 46.52 -37.56 0.63
CA GLN A 204 47.20 -38.79 0.29
C GLN A 204 47.29 -38.87 -1.26
N GLY A 205 48.52 -38.96 -1.72
CA GLY A 205 48.92 -39.55 -3.00
C GLY A 205 48.73 -38.69 -4.22
#